data_98492a061a8cf75dd98a18ca0aa1c2a2
#
_entry.id   98492a061a8cf75dd98a18ca0aa1c2a2
#
_cell.length_a   1.000
_cell.length_b   1.000
_cell.length_c   1.000
_cell.angle_alpha   90.00
_cell.angle_beta   90.00
_cell.angle_gamma   90.00
#
_symmetry.space_group_name_H-M   'P 1'
#
loop_
_entity.id
_entity.type
_entity.pdbx_description
1 polymer ?
#
loop_
_entity_poly.entity_id
_entity_poly.type
_entity_poly.pdbx_seq_one_letter_code
_entity_poly.pdbx_strand_id
1 'polypeptide(L)' 'MRKYTFIFSCTDNGGGHQAFEVRATDKQEAIKKGMAFAKKHASGDICGDWECKMISEWTT' A
#
# COMPACT_ATOMS: atom_id res chain seq x y z
N MET A 1 -17.39 3.08 -12.83
CA MET A 1 -15.98 2.71 -12.87
C MET A 1 -15.63 1.86 -11.64
N ARG A 2 -14.98 0.74 -11.85
CA ARG A 2 -14.59 -0.13 -10.74
C ARG A 2 -13.32 0.37 -10.07
N LYS A 3 -13.34 0.34 -8.76
CA LYS A 3 -12.16 0.67 -7.96
C LYS A 3 -11.91 -0.44 -6.95
N TYR A 4 -10.68 -0.52 -6.52
CA TYR A 4 -10.25 -1.54 -5.58
C TYR A 4 -9.51 -0.87 -4.44
N THR A 5 -9.65 -1.46 -3.26
CA THR A 5 -8.85 -1.05 -2.12
C THR A 5 -7.73 -2.06 -1.94
N PHE A 6 -6.51 -1.55 -1.89
CA PHE A 6 -5.32 -2.37 -1.66
C PHE A 6 -4.75 -2.00 -0.31
N ILE A 7 -4.24 -2.99 0.40
CA ILE A 7 -3.49 -2.74 1.62
C ILE A 7 -2.00 -2.95 1.35
N PHE A 8 -1.20 -2.00 1.82
CA PHE A 8 0.25 -2.13 1.84
C PHE A 8 0.65 -2.37 3.28
N SER A 9 1.47 -3.38 3.49
CA SER A 9 1.96 -3.70 4.84
C SER A 9 3.42 -4.11 4.79
N CYS A 10 4.10 -3.87 5.88
CA CYS A 10 5.46 -4.32 6.06
C CYS A 10 5.79 -4.43 7.54
N THR A 11 6.84 -5.20 7.84
CA THR A 11 7.43 -5.24 9.18
C THR A 11 8.79 -4.59 9.10
N ASP A 12 9.01 -3.55 9.91
CA ASP A 12 10.29 -2.85 9.90
C ASP A 12 11.36 -3.62 10.66
N ASN A 13 12.59 -3.10 10.62
CA ASN A 13 13.74 -3.76 11.24
C ASN A 13 13.65 -3.84 12.77
N GLY A 14 12.85 -2.98 13.37
CA GLY A 14 12.63 -2.99 14.81
C GLY A 14 11.50 -3.90 15.25
N GLY A 15 10.88 -4.63 14.32
CA GLY A 15 9.73 -5.48 14.59
C GLY A 15 8.41 -4.74 14.58
N GLY A 16 8.41 -3.45 14.28
CA GLY A 16 7.21 -2.66 14.15
C GLY A 16 6.45 -3.03 12.88
N HIS A 17 5.14 -2.97 12.94
CA HIS A 17 4.29 -3.28 11.82
C HIS A 17 3.67 -2.01 11.26
N GLN A 18 3.76 -1.81 9.95
CA GLN A 18 3.16 -0.66 9.29
C GLN A 18 2.18 -1.13 8.23
N ALA A 19 1.06 -0.43 8.12
CA ALA A 19 0.05 -0.74 7.11
C ALA A 19 -0.74 0.51 6.75
N PHE A 20 -1.15 0.61 5.49
CA PHE A 20 -2.03 1.68 5.03
C PHE A 20 -2.81 1.21 3.81
N GLU A 21 -3.90 1.90 3.51
CA GLU A 21 -4.78 1.55 2.40
C GLU A 21 -4.61 2.53 1.24
N VAL A 22 -4.72 2.00 0.02
CA VAL A 22 -4.68 2.77 -1.21
C VAL A 22 -5.84 2.36 -2.09
N ARG A 23 -6.56 3.32 -2.65
CA ARG A 23 -7.62 3.08 -3.63
C ARG A 23 -7.11 3.33 -5.03
N ALA A 24 -7.37 2.38 -5.93
CA ALA A 24 -6.87 2.46 -7.29
C ALA A 24 -7.76 1.63 -8.23
N THR A 25 -7.62 1.88 -9.52
CA THR A 25 -8.37 1.14 -10.53
C THR A 25 -7.73 -0.20 -10.89
N ASP A 26 -6.44 -0.35 -10.60
CA ASP A 26 -5.74 -1.62 -10.79
C ASP A 26 -4.53 -1.71 -9.85
N LYS A 27 -3.92 -2.87 -9.84
CA LYS A 27 -2.79 -3.14 -8.93
C LYS A 27 -1.56 -2.29 -9.26
N GLN A 28 -1.30 -2.04 -10.53
CA GLN A 28 -0.15 -1.23 -10.94
C GLN A 28 -0.29 0.19 -10.44
N GLU A 29 -1.47 0.77 -10.59
CA GLU A 29 -1.76 2.10 -10.06
C GLU A 29 -1.64 2.11 -8.54
N ALA A 30 -2.15 1.07 -7.88
CA ALA A 30 -2.06 0.95 -6.43
C ALA A 30 -0.62 0.92 -5.95
N ILE A 31 0.23 0.13 -6.61
CA ILE A 31 1.65 0.05 -6.26
C ILE A 31 2.32 1.41 -6.42
N LYS A 32 2.05 2.08 -7.51
CA LYS A 32 2.62 3.41 -7.77
C LYS A 32 2.24 4.40 -6.68
N LYS A 33 0.95 4.46 -6.36
CA LYS A 33 0.43 5.35 -5.31
C LYS A 33 0.94 4.95 -3.93
N GLY A 34 0.91 3.67 -3.64
CA GLY A 34 1.33 3.15 -2.34
C GLY A 34 2.79 3.38 -2.06
N MET A 35 3.65 3.14 -3.04
CA MET A 35 5.08 3.37 -2.87
C MET A 35 5.40 4.85 -2.72
N ALA A 36 4.70 5.72 -3.44
CA ALA A 36 4.86 7.15 -3.27
C ALA A 36 4.43 7.61 -1.89
N PHE A 37 3.31 7.08 -1.39
CA PHE A 37 2.83 7.37 -0.04
C PHE A 37 3.82 6.87 1.01
N ALA A 38 4.31 5.65 0.87
CA ALA A 38 5.26 5.06 1.81
C ALA A 38 6.55 5.88 1.89
N LYS A 39 7.03 6.33 0.75
CA LYS A 39 8.23 7.13 0.67
C LYS A 39 8.07 8.49 1.34
N LYS A 40 6.87 9.05 1.28
CA LYS A 40 6.59 10.39 1.77
C LYS A 40 6.11 10.43 3.23
N HIS A 41 5.29 9.46 3.64
CA HIS A 41 4.60 9.50 4.92
C HIS A 41 4.92 8.34 5.86
N ALA A 42 5.30 7.21 5.33
CA ALA A 42 5.75 6.08 6.13
C ALA A 42 7.27 6.02 6.04
N SER A 43 7.93 5.40 6.98
CA SER A 43 9.38 5.31 6.97
C SER A 43 9.85 4.29 5.93
N GLY A 44 9.73 4.66 4.65
CA GLY A 44 10.03 3.78 3.53
C GLY A 44 11.46 3.23 3.52
N ASP A 45 12.38 3.94 4.17
CA ASP A 45 13.76 3.48 4.30
C ASP A 45 13.89 2.32 5.27
N ILE A 46 12.93 2.17 6.18
CA ILE A 46 12.96 1.13 7.20
C ILE A 46 12.31 -0.16 6.67
N CYS A 47 11.27 -0.01 5.84
CA CYS A 47 10.58 -1.14 5.24
C CYS A 47 11.07 -1.33 3.81
N GLY A 48 11.95 -2.31 3.60
CA GLY A 48 12.48 -2.60 2.27
C GLY A 48 11.45 -3.20 1.32
N ASP A 49 10.59 -4.04 1.86
CA ASP A 49 9.62 -4.79 1.06
C ASP A 49 8.21 -4.55 1.56
N TRP A 50 7.42 -3.85 0.75
CA TRP A 50 6.01 -3.65 1.03
C TRP A 50 5.19 -4.73 0.33
N GLU A 51 4.30 -5.37 1.07
CA GLU A 51 3.36 -6.31 0.51
C GLU A 51 2.10 -5.56 0.09
N CYS A 52 1.64 -5.76 -1.15
CA CYS A 52 0.44 -5.13 -1.68
C CYS A 52 -0.61 -6.20 -1.93
N LYS A 53 -1.75 -6.07 -1.27
CA LYS A 53 -2.82 -7.06 -1.37
C LYS A 53 -4.17 -6.37 -1.56
N MET A 54 -4.95 -6.85 -2.51
CA MET A 54 -6.30 -6.35 -2.71
C MET A 54 -7.21 -6.88 -1.61
N ILE A 55 -7.94 -5.99 -0.95
CA ILE A 55 -8.82 -6.37 0.15
C ILE A 55 -10.30 -6.16 -0.16
N SER A 56 -10.62 -5.29 -1.11
CA SER A 56 -12.02 -5.09 -1.47
C SER A 56 -12.16 -4.52 -2.88
N GLU A 57 -13.32 -4.74 -3.46
CA GLU A 57 -13.72 -4.17 -4.74
C GLU A 57 -14.99 -3.36 -4.52
N TRP A 58 -15.08 -2.21 -5.14
CA TRP A 58 -16.28 -1.40 -5.06
C TRP A 58 -16.47 -0.58 -6.32
N THR A 59 -17.70 -0.15 -6.56
CA THR A 59 -18.08 0.56 -7.77
C THR A 59 -18.56 1.96 -7.42
N THR A 60 -18.08 2.94 -8.15
CA THR A 60 -18.55 4.32 -8.02
C THR A 60 -19.50 4.68 -9.14
#